data_bbf2cfbde2a53c5c8d467bb246ab1d36
#
_entry.id   bbf2cfbde2a53c5c8d467bb246ab1d36
#
_cell.length_a   1.000
_cell.length_b   1.000
_cell.length_c   1.000
_cell.angle_alpha   90.00
_cell.angle_beta   90.00
_cell.angle_gamma   90.00
#
_symmetry.space_group_name_H-M   'P 1'
#
loop_
_entity.id
_entity.type
_entity.pdbx_description
1 polymer ?
#
loop_
_entity_poly.entity_id
_entity_poly.type
_entity_poly.pdbx_seq_one_letter_code
_entity_poly.pdbx_strand_id
1 'polypeptide(L)'
;MCCIALNATLSAQTNRSHAPVSKASDAKCETKFHTLSRYKGNRWSSVFTDREVAPALKAVLKKDYGLLRDSLQEVNYPDSLSFVDKQGVLTLEGGVKGLYTIMEAALIIEPCGNIYAAILDDGKRFLYFTNDQTFIGTLPPATEKWRADVESRRSQPTEVSKLPVVFKSK
;
A
#
# COMPACT_ATOMS: atom_id res chain seq x y z
N MET A 1 -1.04 43.27 -47.68
CA MET A 1 -0.36 43.16 -46.38
C MET A 1 -1.14 42.22 -45.49
N CYS A 2 -0.67 40.99 -45.42
CA CYS A 2 -1.31 39.93 -44.63
C CYS A 2 -0.39 39.61 -43.46
N CYS A 3 -0.84 39.92 -42.24
CA CYS A 3 -0.12 39.53 -41.01
C CYS A 3 -0.57 38.12 -40.56
N ILE A 4 0.34 37.19 -40.66
CA ILE A 4 0.14 35.82 -40.13
C ILE A 4 0.58 35.83 -38.66
N ALA A 5 -0.38 35.62 -37.75
CA ALA A 5 -0.11 35.43 -36.33
C ALA A 5 0.25 33.97 -36.09
N LEU A 6 1.49 33.68 -35.66
CA LEU A 6 1.91 32.38 -35.16
C LEU A 6 1.41 32.20 -33.73
N ASN A 7 0.49 31.30 -33.53
CA ASN A 7 0.13 30.80 -32.17
C ASN A 7 1.13 29.71 -31.76
N ALA A 8 2.02 30.05 -30.84
CA ALA A 8 2.87 29.08 -30.15
C ALA A 8 2.08 28.41 -29.02
N THR A 9 1.70 27.16 -29.22
CA THR A 9 1.13 26.30 -28.16
C THR A 9 2.25 25.86 -27.21
N LEU A 10 2.25 26.41 -26.01
CA LEU A 10 3.13 25.98 -24.92
C LEU A 10 2.62 24.68 -24.35
N SER A 11 3.27 23.56 -24.67
CA SER A 11 3.02 22.27 -24.01
C SER A 11 3.59 22.29 -22.60
N ALA A 12 2.73 22.41 -21.61
CA ALA A 12 3.11 22.25 -20.21
C ALA A 12 3.42 20.78 -19.92
N GLN A 13 4.69 20.42 -19.90
CA GLN A 13 5.15 19.14 -19.35
C GLN A 13 4.97 19.20 -17.82
N THR A 14 3.93 18.52 -17.31
CA THR A 14 3.78 18.29 -15.89
C THR A 14 4.86 17.29 -15.45
N ASN A 15 5.98 17.81 -14.94
CA ASN A 15 6.94 17.04 -14.16
C ASN A 15 6.22 16.49 -12.92
N ARG A 16 5.87 15.21 -12.94
CA ARG A 16 5.47 14.48 -11.73
C ARG A 16 6.70 14.36 -10.84
N SER A 17 6.88 15.36 -9.99
CA SER A 17 7.80 15.34 -8.87
C SER A 17 7.40 14.18 -7.95
N HIS A 18 8.21 13.12 -7.92
CA HIS A 18 8.14 12.12 -6.86
C HIS A 18 8.49 12.85 -5.56
N ALA A 19 7.50 13.02 -4.68
CA ALA A 19 7.74 13.51 -3.34
C ALA A 19 8.80 12.60 -2.68
N PRO A 20 9.84 13.19 -2.06
CA PRO A 20 10.84 12.38 -1.37
C PRO A 20 10.15 11.67 -0.22
N VAL A 21 10.27 10.34 -0.21
CA VAL A 21 9.97 9.52 0.97
C VAL A 21 10.70 10.14 2.15
N SER A 22 9.95 10.53 3.17
CA SER A 22 10.48 11.20 4.36
C SER A 22 11.67 10.42 4.89
N LYS A 23 12.77 11.12 5.19
CA LYS A 23 13.88 10.61 5.98
C LYS A 23 13.37 10.26 7.38
N ALA A 24 12.86 9.04 7.53
CA ALA A 24 12.68 8.44 8.84
C ALA A 24 14.05 7.92 9.27
N SER A 25 14.54 8.50 10.34
CA SER A 25 15.67 8.15 11.19
C SER A 25 16.71 7.17 10.61
N ASP A 26 17.94 7.65 10.39
CA ASP A 26 19.15 6.86 10.11
C ASP A 26 19.57 5.93 11.30
N ALA A 27 18.67 5.49 12.13
CA ALA A 27 18.91 4.40 13.06
C ALA A 27 19.06 3.13 12.21
N LYS A 28 20.29 2.62 12.16
CA LYS A 28 20.68 1.39 11.46
C LYS A 28 19.75 0.26 11.91
N CYS A 29 18.68 0.07 11.17
CA CYS A 29 17.67 -0.94 11.42
C CYS A 29 18.31 -2.32 11.20
N GLU A 30 18.31 -3.17 12.21
CA GLU A 30 18.75 -4.55 12.09
C GLU A 30 17.77 -5.32 11.20
N THR A 31 18.28 -5.96 10.15
CA THR A 31 17.45 -6.71 9.21
C THR A 31 16.88 -7.93 9.92
N LYS A 32 15.55 -7.95 10.04
CA LYS A 32 14.80 -9.04 10.66
C LYS A 32 14.25 -10.02 9.63
N PHE A 33 13.87 -9.52 8.45
CA PHE A 33 13.33 -10.34 7.37
C PHE A 33 14.34 -10.43 6.22
N HIS A 34 15.15 -11.48 6.22
CA HIS A 34 16.16 -11.73 5.18
C HIS A 34 15.57 -12.25 3.88
N THR A 35 14.31 -12.69 3.91
CA THR A 35 13.67 -13.40 2.80
C THR A 35 12.87 -12.50 1.86
N LEU A 36 12.67 -11.21 2.19
CA LEU A 36 11.81 -10.31 1.40
C LEU A 36 12.23 -10.22 -0.07
N SER A 37 13.53 -10.27 -0.37
CA SER A 37 14.04 -10.24 -1.74
C SER A 37 13.56 -11.41 -2.62
N ARG A 38 13.04 -12.48 -2.03
CA ARG A 38 12.49 -13.65 -2.73
C ARG A 38 11.14 -13.37 -3.38
N TYR A 39 10.42 -12.33 -2.93
CA TYR A 39 9.09 -11.99 -3.41
C TYR A 39 9.08 -11.11 -4.66
N LYS A 40 10.21 -11.04 -5.36
CA LYS A 40 10.27 -10.45 -6.69
C LYS A 40 9.47 -11.30 -7.66
N GLY A 41 8.63 -10.68 -8.48
CA GLY A 41 7.78 -11.36 -9.46
C GLY A 41 6.55 -12.03 -8.84
N ASN A 42 6.10 -13.16 -9.42
CA ASN A 42 4.81 -13.79 -9.14
C ASN A 42 4.73 -14.58 -7.84
N ARG A 43 5.67 -14.44 -6.92
CA ARG A 43 5.71 -15.24 -5.68
C ARG A 43 5.16 -14.54 -4.45
N TRP A 44 4.42 -13.46 -4.61
CA TRP A 44 3.89 -12.69 -3.50
C TRP A 44 3.02 -13.52 -2.53
N SER A 45 2.23 -14.48 -3.03
CA SER A 45 1.36 -15.30 -2.19
C SER A 45 2.11 -16.14 -1.17
N SER A 46 3.39 -16.46 -1.43
CA SER A 46 4.22 -17.23 -0.50
C SER A 46 4.58 -16.44 0.77
N VAL A 47 4.36 -15.12 0.81
CA VAL A 47 4.54 -14.30 2.03
C VAL A 47 3.69 -14.80 3.19
N PHE A 48 2.50 -15.33 2.88
CA PHE A 48 1.56 -15.86 3.88
C PHE A 48 1.94 -17.24 4.42
N THR A 49 2.92 -17.91 3.81
CA THR A 49 3.43 -19.21 4.25
C THR A 49 4.92 -19.18 4.61
N ASP A 50 5.56 -18.03 4.48
CA ASP A 50 6.96 -17.84 4.79
C ASP A 50 7.25 -18.03 6.28
N ARG A 51 8.36 -18.70 6.61
CA ARG A 51 8.71 -19.06 7.98
C ARG A 51 9.07 -17.87 8.87
N GLU A 52 9.60 -16.79 8.28
CA GLU A 52 9.97 -15.58 9.01
C GLU A 52 8.78 -14.60 9.07
N VAL A 53 8.11 -14.39 7.95
CA VAL A 53 7.11 -13.32 7.77
C VAL A 53 5.73 -13.72 8.28
N ALA A 54 5.26 -14.94 7.95
CA ALA A 54 3.90 -15.33 8.30
C ALA A 54 3.60 -15.33 9.83
N PRO A 55 4.52 -15.77 10.71
CA PRO A 55 4.31 -15.63 12.16
C PRO A 55 4.18 -14.17 12.61
N ALA A 56 4.99 -13.26 12.04
CA ALA A 56 4.94 -11.83 12.36
C ALA A 56 3.61 -11.20 11.87
N LEU A 57 3.17 -11.53 10.66
CA LEU A 57 1.85 -11.11 10.16
C LEU A 57 0.71 -11.61 11.06
N LYS A 58 0.74 -12.87 11.48
CA LYS A 58 -0.26 -13.42 12.40
C LYS A 58 -0.25 -12.70 13.75
N ALA A 59 0.92 -12.33 14.26
CA ALA A 59 1.04 -11.60 15.52
C ALA A 59 0.45 -10.19 15.43
N VAL A 60 0.59 -9.52 14.29
CA VAL A 60 0.06 -8.16 14.06
C VAL A 60 -1.44 -8.19 13.79
N LEU A 61 -1.89 -9.08 12.91
CA LEU A 61 -3.27 -9.12 12.42
C LEU A 61 -4.22 -9.98 13.28
N LYS A 62 -3.66 -10.94 14.03
CA LYS A 62 -4.44 -11.86 14.88
C LYS A 62 -5.56 -12.57 14.10
N LYS A 63 -6.81 -12.39 14.51
CA LYS A 63 -7.98 -12.97 13.86
C LYS A 63 -8.23 -12.45 12.43
N ASP A 64 -7.75 -11.25 12.13
CA ASP A 64 -7.96 -10.59 10.82
C ASP A 64 -6.90 -11.01 9.78
N TYR A 65 -5.98 -11.94 10.13
CA TYR A 65 -4.97 -12.45 9.20
C TYR A 65 -5.56 -13.12 7.95
N GLY A 66 -6.63 -13.91 8.13
CA GLY A 66 -7.36 -14.51 7.02
C GLY A 66 -7.98 -13.46 6.11
N LEU A 67 -8.57 -12.41 6.69
CA LEU A 67 -9.19 -11.33 5.95
C LEU A 67 -8.17 -10.59 5.07
N LEU A 68 -6.96 -10.28 5.58
CA LEU A 68 -5.90 -9.68 4.77
C LEU A 68 -5.52 -10.57 3.58
N ARG A 69 -5.25 -11.86 3.83
CA ARG A 69 -4.89 -12.82 2.78
C ARG A 69 -5.97 -12.92 1.70
N ASP A 70 -7.22 -13.01 2.13
CA ASP A 70 -8.36 -13.20 1.24
C ASP A 70 -8.69 -11.89 0.47
N SER A 71 -8.35 -10.71 1.02
CA SER A 71 -8.46 -9.42 0.33
C SER A 71 -7.32 -9.14 -0.66
N LEU A 72 -6.26 -9.96 -0.68
CA LEU A 72 -5.13 -9.88 -1.62
C LEU A 72 -5.15 -11.04 -2.63
N GLN A 73 -6.34 -11.50 -3.08
CA GLN A 73 -6.43 -12.60 -4.06
C GLN A 73 -5.87 -12.25 -5.42
N GLU A 74 -6.06 -11.02 -5.86
CA GLU A 74 -5.47 -10.47 -7.09
C GLU A 74 -4.62 -9.25 -6.72
N VAL A 75 -3.33 -9.34 -6.94
CA VAL A 75 -2.41 -8.22 -6.73
C VAL A 75 -2.30 -7.44 -8.03
N ASN A 76 -2.71 -6.17 -7.98
CA ASN A 76 -2.75 -5.26 -9.11
C ASN A 76 -1.38 -4.63 -9.35
N TYR A 77 -0.53 -5.33 -10.09
CA TYR A 77 0.64 -4.71 -10.71
C TYR A 77 0.80 -5.23 -12.14
N PRO A 78 0.19 -4.55 -13.13
CA PRO A 78 0.29 -5.01 -14.51
C PRO A 78 1.72 -4.97 -15.06
N ASP A 79 2.61 -4.12 -14.49
CA ASP A 79 3.91 -3.84 -15.11
C ASP A 79 5.13 -3.98 -14.21
N SER A 80 4.99 -4.18 -12.89
CA SER A 80 6.16 -4.32 -12.03
C SER A 80 6.38 -5.77 -11.62
N LEU A 81 7.41 -6.37 -12.16
CA LEU A 81 7.92 -7.68 -11.76
C LEU A 81 8.56 -7.68 -10.37
N SER A 82 8.48 -6.58 -9.64
CA SER A 82 9.17 -6.42 -8.37
C SER A 82 8.25 -5.77 -7.34
N PHE A 83 7.73 -6.56 -6.43
CA PHE A 83 7.04 -6.09 -5.23
C PHE A 83 8.01 -5.60 -4.13
N VAL A 84 9.32 -5.72 -4.37
CA VAL A 84 10.38 -5.33 -3.45
C VAL A 84 11.20 -4.22 -4.07
N ASP A 85 11.25 -3.08 -3.44
CA ASP A 85 12.00 -1.92 -3.89
C ASP A 85 13.53 -2.06 -3.66
N LYS A 86 14.29 -0.99 -3.96
CA LYS A 86 15.75 -0.96 -3.80
C LYS A 86 16.18 -0.99 -2.33
N GLN A 87 15.32 -0.59 -1.41
CA GLN A 87 15.51 -0.62 0.03
C GLN A 87 15.14 -1.98 0.64
N GLY A 88 14.60 -2.89 -0.16
CA GLY A 88 14.15 -4.20 0.30
C GLY A 88 12.74 -4.18 0.91
N VAL A 89 11.99 -3.08 0.76
CA VAL A 89 10.61 -2.98 1.26
C VAL A 89 9.68 -3.75 0.33
N LEU A 90 8.94 -4.69 0.88
CA LEU A 90 7.88 -5.40 0.16
C LEU A 90 6.59 -4.57 0.24
N THR A 91 5.98 -4.29 -0.92
CA THR A 91 4.67 -3.65 -1.03
C THR A 91 3.75 -4.52 -1.88
N LEU A 92 2.59 -4.88 -1.31
CA LEU A 92 1.52 -5.59 -2.00
C LEU A 92 0.24 -4.75 -1.90
N GLU A 93 -0.41 -4.54 -3.03
CA GLU A 93 -1.72 -3.89 -3.10
C GLU A 93 -2.61 -4.73 -4.01
N GLY A 94 -3.86 -4.91 -3.63
CA GLY A 94 -4.75 -5.74 -4.42
C GLY A 94 -6.16 -5.82 -3.88
N GLY A 95 -6.95 -6.69 -4.48
CA GLY A 95 -8.35 -6.87 -4.13
C GLY A 95 -8.88 -8.25 -4.47
N VAL A 96 -10.16 -8.43 -4.26
CA VAL A 96 -10.91 -9.60 -4.69
C VAL A 96 -11.53 -9.31 -6.06
N LYS A 97 -11.35 -10.22 -7.01
CA LYS A 97 -11.89 -10.10 -8.36
C LYS A 97 -13.40 -9.85 -8.34
N GLY A 98 -13.81 -8.76 -8.99
CA GLY A 98 -15.21 -8.34 -9.04
C GLY A 98 -15.71 -7.62 -7.78
N LEU A 99 -14.87 -7.48 -6.74
CA LEU A 99 -15.20 -6.79 -5.50
C LEU A 99 -14.25 -5.62 -5.22
N TYR A 100 -13.58 -5.09 -6.24
CA TYR A 100 -12.78 -3.87 -6.11
C TYR A 100 -13.63 -2.73 -5.55
N THR A 101 -13.05 -1.90 -4.70
CA THR A 101 -13.73 -0.85 -3.92
C THR A 101 -14.68 -1.36 -2.82
N ILE A 102 -14.74 -2.68 -2.60
CA ILE A 102 -15.48 -3.33 -1.51
C ILE A 102 -14.52 -4.12 -0.62
N MET A 103 -13.64 -4.94 -1.23
CA MET A 103 -12.64 -5.76 -0.56
C MET A 103 -11.28 -5.58 -1.25
N GLU A 104 -10.49 -4.71 -0.71
CA GLU A 104 -9.12 -4.44 -1.15
C GLU A 104 -8.19 -4.38 0.06
N ALA A 105 -6.91 -4.60 -0.14
CA ALA A 105 -5.91 -4.47 0.91
C ALA A 105 -4.58 -3.97 0.39
N ALA A 106 -3.82 -3.35 1.30
CA ALA A 106 -2.42 -3.05 1.12
C ALA A 106 -1.60 -3.67 2.26
N LEU A 107 -0.44 -4.21 1.93
CA LEU A 107 0.53 -4.75 2.88
C LEU A 107 1.91 -4.23 2.55
N ILE A 108 2.54 -3.58 3.50
CA ILE A 108 3.91 -3.09 3.42
C ILE A 108 4.72 -3.77 4.52
N ILE A 109 5.87 -4.33 4.16
CA ILE A 109 6.78 -4.99 5.09
C ILE A 109 8.18 -4.45 4.86
N GLU A 110 8.76 -3.87 5.90
CA GLU A 110 10.14 -3.39 5.89
C GLU A 110 11.11 -4.49 6.35
N PRO A 111 12.35 -4.49 5.85
CA PRO A 111 13.36 -5.47 6.26
C PRO A 111 13.58 -5.54 7.77
N CYS A 112 13.45 -4.41 8.46
CA CYS A 112 13.59 -4.31 9.91
C CYS A 112 12.43 -4.89 10.73
N GLY A 113 11.40 -5.37 10.06
CA GLY A 113 10.31 -6.07 10.72
C GLY A 113 9.08 -5.20 10.98
N ASN A 114 9.07 -3.95 10.52
CA ASN A 114 7.86 -3.16 10.56
C ASN A 114 6.85 -3.68 9.54
N ILE A 115 5.62 -3.77 9.95
CA ILE A 115 4.49 -4.26 9.15
C ILE A 115 3.39 -3.20 9.20
N TYR A 116 2.89 -2.85 8.03
CA TYR A 116 1.74 -1.97 7.87
C TYR A 116 0.74 -2.68 6.96
N ALA A 117 -0.43 -2.97 7.48
CA ALA A 117 -1.50 -3.61 6.72
C ALA A 117 -2.77 -2.77 6.81
N ALA A 118 -3.39 -2.54 5.67
CA ALA A 118 -4.67 -1.85 5.59
C ALA A 118 -5.64 -2.71 4.77
N ILE A 119 -6.88 -2.82 5.23
CA ILE A 119 -7.94 -3.62 4.60
C ILE A 119 -9.17 -2.74 4.44
N LEU A 120 -9.70 -2.64 3.24
CA LEU A 120 -11.04 -2.12 3.01
C LEU A 120 -12.06 -3.21 3.35
N ASP A 121 -12.82 -3.00 4.42
CA ASP A 121 -13.77 -3.96 4.96
C ASP A 121 -15.17 -3.63 4.48
N ASP A 122 -15.72 -4.47 3.61
CA ASP A 122 -17.07 -4.40 3.04
C ASP A 122 -17.41 -3.00 2.43
N GLY A 123 -16.39 -2.33 1.92
CA GLY A 123 -16.55 -0.98 1.38
C GLY A 123 -17.00 0.09 2.37
N LYS A 124 -16.97 -0.18 3.69
CA LYS A 124 -17.53 0.72 4.71
C LYS A 124 -16.47 1.40 5.57
N ARG A 125 -15.30 0.78 5.74
CA ARG A 125 -14.23 1.30 6.60
C ARG A 125 -12.89 0.69 6.21
N PHE A 126 -11.81 1.37 6.63
CA PHE A 126 -10.47 0.81 6.58
C PHE A 126 -10.09 0.25 7.94
N LEU A 127 -9.62 -0.99 7.99
CA LEU A 127 -8.97 -1.57 9.16
C LEU A 127 -7.46 -1.39 8.98
N TYR A 128 -6.79 -0.81 9.96
CA TYR A 128 -5.35 -0.59 9.89
C TYR A 128 -4.64 -1.29 11.04
N PHE A 129 -3.55 -1.96 10.72
CA PHE A 129 -2.73 -2.77 11.62
C PHE A 129 -1.26 -2.41 11.46
N THR A 130 -0.54 -2.28 12.57
CA THR A 130 0.91 -2.09 12.57
C THR A 130 1.53 -2.58 13.86
N ASN A 131 2.81 -2.95 13.82
CA ASN A 131 3.67 -3.14 14.98
C ASN A 131 4.64 -1.97 15.19
N ASP A 132 4.63 -0.98 14.31
CA ASP A 132 5.44 0.23 14.45
C ASP A 132 4.74 1.22 15.39
N GLN A 133 5.40 1.52 16.52
CA GLN A 133 4.86 2.43 17.55
C GLN A 133 4.67 3.86 17.02
N THR A 134 5.45 4.28 16.02
CA THR A 134 5.39 5.61 15.41
C THR A 134 4.05 5.86 14.71
N PHE A 135 3.44 4.79 14.19
CA PHE A 135 2.21 4.86 13.39
C PHE A 135 0.98 4.26 14.10
N ILE A 136 1.02 4.12 15.42
CA ILE A 136 -0.19 3.79 16.18
C ILE A 136 -1.13 5.00 16.16
N GLY A 137 -2.32 4.82 15.58
CA GLY A 137 -3.34 5.88 15.48
C GLY A 137 -3.16 6.84 14.30
N THR A 138 -2.13 6.64 13.46
CA THR A 138 -1.90 7.39 12.21
C THR A 138 -1.55 6.45 11.07
N LEU A 139 -1.72 6.89 9.82
CA LEU A 139 -1.32 6.09 8.66
C LEU A 139 0.06 6.52 8.15
N PRO A 140 0.95 5.58 7.80
CA PRO A 140 2.16 5.91 7.04
C PRO A 140 1.79 6.54 5.70
N PRO A 141 2.66 7.40 5.11
CA PRO A 141 2.37 8.08 3.85
C PRO A 141 1.98 7.14 2.70
N ALA A 142 2.63 5.99 2.59
CA ALA A 142 2.31 5.01 1.54
C ALA A 142 0.91 4.40 1.73
N THR A 143 0.54 4.06 2.97
CA THR A 143 -0.80 3.53 3.29
C THR A 143 -1.89 4.61 3.09
N GLU A 144 -1.61 5.87 3.46
CA GLU A 144 -2.53 6.99 3.23
C GLU A 144 -2.74 7.24 1.73
N LYS A 145 -1.66 7.16 0.92
CA LYS A 145 -1.77 7.25 -0.52
C LYS A 145 -2.67 6.16 -1.10
N TRP A 146 -2.42 4.90 -0.72
CA TRP A 146 -3.26 3.77 -1.15
C TRP A 146 -4.73 3.99 -0.76
N ARG A 147 -5.01 4.42 0.47
CA ARG A 147 -6.37 4.75 0.93
C ARG A 147 -7.03 5.81 0.05
N ALA A 148 -6.32 6.89 -0.24
CA ALA A 148 -6.82 7.97 -1.10
C ALA A 148 -7.10 7.48 -2.53
N ASP A 149 -6.24 6.61 -3.08
CA ASP A 149 -6.44 6.00 -4.40
C ASP A 149 -7.69 5.10 -4.43
N VAL A 150 -7.93 4.32 -3.37
CA VAL A 150 -9.14 3.51 -3.21
C VAL A 150 -10.38 4.40 -3.13
N GLU A 151 -10.36 5.43 -2.28
CA GLU A 151 -11.48 6.38 -2.14
C GLU A 151 -11.78 7.09 -3.45
N SER A 152 -10.76 7.50 -4.21
CA SER A 152 -10.94 8.16 -5.51
C SER A 152 -11.65 7.30 -6.55
N ARG A 153 -11.42 5.99 -6.52
CA ARG A 153 -12.07 5.02 -7.42
C ARG A 153 -13.52 4.74 -7.03
N ARG A 154 -13.90 5.03 -5.78
CA ARG A 154 -15.27 4.85 -5.27
C ARG A 154 -16.18 6.02 -5.57
N SER A 155 -15.64 7.17 -5.88
CA SER A 155 -16.38 8.43 -5.96
C SER A 155 -17.46 8.39 -7.03
N GLN A 156 -18.68 8.12 -6.61
CA GLN A 156 -19.84 8.77 -7.20
C GLN A 156 -19.89 10.22 -6.68
N PRO A 157 -20.23 11.23 -7.51
CA PRO A 157 -19.96 12.64 -7.22
C PRO A 157 -20.84 13.29 -6.14
N THR A 158 -21.55 12.55 -5.33
CA THR A 158 -22.42 13.08 -4.27
C THR A 158 -21.85 12.72 -2.90
N GLU A 159 -21.15 13.69 -2.28
CA GLU A 159 -20.59 13.68 -0.93
C GLU A 159 -19.43 12.72 -0.69
N VAL A 160 -18.21 13.27 -0.78
CA VAL A 160 -16.97 12.61 -0.39
C VAL A 160 -16.89 12.54 1.15
N SER A 161 -17.68 11.68 1.73
CA SER A 161 -17.47 11.27 3.11
C SER A 161 -16.27 10.30 3.12
N LYS A 162 -15.12 10.75 3.65
CA LYS A 162 -13.97 9.87 3.86
C LYS A 162 -14.39 8.69 4.72
N LEU A 163 -14.06 7.48 4.27
CA LEU A 163 -14.33 6.30 5.06
C LEU A 163 -13.56 6.33 6.40
N PRO A 164 -14.18 5.89 7.49
CA PRO A 164 -13.51 5.83 8.77
C PRO A 164 -12.34 4.84 8.74
N VAL A 165 -11.24 5.19 9.40
CA VAL A 165 -10.10 4.31 9.66
C VAL A 165 -10.21 3.77 11.08
N VAL A 166 -10.26 2.46 11.22
CA VAL A 166 -10.27 1.77 12.51
C VAL A 166 -8.87 1.24 12.79
N PHE A 167 -8.16 1.91 13.69
CA PHE A 167 -6.84 1.48 14.14
C PHE A 167 -6.98 0.28 15.07
N LYS A 168 -6.36 -0.83 14.71
CA LYS A 168 -6.33 -2.06 15.50
C LYS A 168 -5.04 -2.08 16.32
N SER A 169 -5.11 -1.62 17.56
CA SER A 169 -4.01 -1.74 18.51
C SER A 169 -3.85 -3.18 19.02
N LYS A 170 -2.64 -3.47 19.55
CA LYS A 170 -2.34 -4.74 20.25
C LYS A 170 -3.26 -5.01 21.43
#